data_69b3269c51e39d1672cb3e8943ea5cbc
#
_entry.id   69b3269c51e39d1672cb3e8943ea5cbc
#
_cell.length_a   1.000
_cell.length_b   1.000
_cell.length_c   1.000
_cell.angle_alpha   90.00
_cell.angle_beta   90.00
_cell.angle_gamma   90.00
#
_symmetry.space_group_name_H-M   'P 1'
#
loop_
_entity.id
_entity.type
_entity.pdbx_description
1 polymer ?
#
loop_
_entity_poly.entity_id
_entity_poly.type
_entity_poly.pdbx_seq_one_letter_code
_entity_poly.pdbx_strand_id
1 'polypeptide(L)'
;QKELVTHVYHTICHSRKLFIEAPTGAGKTISTVFPAVKAVGEGKADRIFYLTAKTIARTVADRTFDLLRERGLHFKTVVLTARDKICFMEESECNPDSCPYAKGHFDRINDAIFELMTTKEHYSREEIEACAQKYKVCPFELGLDMSLFSDGILCDYNYVFDPNVKLKRYFDQGEPGQGYLFLVDEAHNLVPRAREMYSASL
;
A
#
# COMPACT_ATOMS: atom_id res chain seq x y z
N GLN A 1 23.47 -6.34 8.14
CA GLN A 1 22.55 -6.04 7.04
C GLN A 1 22.63 -7.10 5.92
N LYS A 2 23.82 -7.49 5.44
CA LYS A 2 23.95 -8.49 4.35
C LYS A 2 23.26 -9.82 4.68
N GLU A 3 23.49 -10.33 5.89
CA GLU A 3 22.88 -11.57 6.35
C GLU A 3 21.35 -11.48 6.36
N LEU A 4 20.80 -10.39 6.88
CA LEU A 4 19.36 -10.16 6.91
C LEU A 4 18.76 -10.11 5.50
N VAL A 5 19.37 -9.38 4.57
CA VAL A 5 18.96 -9.32 3.16
C VAL A 5 18.94 -10.73 2.54
N THR A 6 19.96 -11.54 2.80
CA THR A 6 20.05 -12.92 2.30
C THR A 6 18.93 -13.78 2.88
N HIS A 7 18.68 -13.71 4.18
CA HIS A 7 17.61 -14.48 4.83
C HIS A 7 16.22 -14.09 4.29
N VAL A 8 15.95 -12.79 4.14
CA VAL A 8 14.68 -12.30 3.57
C VAL A 8 14.50 -12.83 2.14
N TYR A 9 15.52 -12.70 1.29
CA TYR A 9 15.43 -13.17 -0.09
C TYR A 9 15.21 -14.69 -0.16
N HIS A 10 15.97 -15.49 0.58
CA HIS A 10 15.77 -16.94 0.64
C HIS A 10 14.39 -17.33 1.16
N THR A 11 13.87 -16.61 2.14
CA THR A 11 12.53 -16.84 2.67
C THR A 11 11.46 -16.63 1.61
N ILE A 12 11.59 -15.57 0.81
CA ILE A 12 10.70 -15.29 -0.32
C ILE A 12 10.78 -16.40 -1.35
N CYS A 13 11.99 -16.78 -1.79
CA CYS A 13 12.19 -17.83 -2.80
C CYS A 13 11.59 -19.18 -2.40
N HIS A 14 11.44 -19.46 -1.11
CA HIS A 14 10.88 -20.71 -0.61
C HIS A 14 9.45 -20.56 -0.08
N SER A 15 8.79 -19.42 -0.32
CA SER A 15 7.41 -19.14 0.14
C SER A 15 7.22 -19.38 1.64
N ARG A 16 8.20 -18.96 2.44
CA ARG A 16 8.21 -19.14 3.90
C ARG A 16 7.86 -17.86 4.64
N LYS A 17 7.71 -17.96 5.96
CA LYS A 17 7.54 -16.84 6.88
C LYS A 17 8.84 -16.59 7.62
N LEU A 18 9.21 -15.31 7.81
CA LEU A 18 10.39 -14.89 8.56
C LEU A 18 9.97 -13.88 9.62
N PHE A 19 10.34 -14.13 10.85
CA PHE A 19 10.21 -13.19 11.96
C PHE A 19 11.59 -12.60 12.26
N ILE A 20 11.65 -11.26 12.30
CA ILE A 20 12.90 -10.52 12.46
C ILE A 20 12.77 -9.66 13.71
N GLU A 21 13.65 -9.88 14.67
CA GLU A 21 13.87 -8.97 15.79
C GLU A 21 15.23 -8.28 15.61
N ALA A 22 15.20 -6.95 15.52
CA ALA A 22 16.42 -6.16 15.37
C ALA A 22 16.23 -4.78 16.01
N PRO A 23 17.30 -4.18 16.58
CA PRO A 23 17.21 -2.87 17.21
C PRO A 23 16.83 -1.78 16.21
N THR A 24 16.30 -0.66 16.73
CA THR A 24 16.01 0.54 15.96
C THR A 24 17.29 1.06 15.30
N GLY A 25 17.19 1.55 14.06
CA GLY A 25 18.36 2.06 13.33
C GLY A 25 19.23 1.00 12.64
N ALA A 26 18.95 -0.29 12.80
CA ALA A 26 19.70 -1.38 12.16
C ALA A 26 19.48 -1.49 10.64
N GLY A 27 18.70 -0.58 10.04
CA GLY A 27 18.39 -0.61 8.61
C GLY A 27 17.40 -1.71 8.22
N LYS A 28 16.46 -2.08 9.12
CA LYS A 28 15.44 -3.12 8.88
C LYS A 28 14.67 -2.87 7.58
N THR A 29 14.16 -1.66 7.39
CA THR A 29 13.31 -1.32 6.26
C THR A 29 14.00 -1.58 4.93
N ILE A 30 15.18 -1.04 4.71
CA ILE A 30 15.92 -1.29 3.45
C ILE A 30 16.33 -2.74 3.30
N SER A 31 16.66 -3.43 4.40
CA SER A 31 17.06 -4.84 4.38
C SER A 31 15.92 -5.80 4.10
N THR A 32 14.66 -5.37 4.21
CA THR A 32 13.47 -6.13 3.85
C THR A 32 12.90 -5.69 2.50
N VAL A 33 12.85 -4.39 2.23
CA VAL A 33 12.31 -3.83 0.98
C VAL A 33 13.20 -4.20 -0.22
N PHE A 34 14.52 -4.04 -0.12
CA PHE A 34 15.41 -4.32 -1.25
C PHE A 34 15.31 -5.76 -1.77
N PRO A 35 15.41 -6.82 -0.94
CA PRO A 35 15.27 -8.19 -1.44
C PRO A 35 13.85 -8.51 -1.91
N ALA A 36 12.82 -7.87 -1.36
CA ALA A 36 11.44 -8.02 -1.83
C ALA A 36 11.26 -7.42 -3.23
N VAL A 37 11.76 -6.19 -3.48
CA VAL A 37 11.76 -5.55 -4.80
C VAL A 37 12.52 -6.41 -5.82
N LYS A 38 13.70 -6.93 -5.44
CA LYS A 38 14.47 -7.85 -6.29
C LYS A 38 13.67 -9.10 -6.65
N ALA A 39 12.97 -9.70 -5.67
CA ALA A 39 12.16 -10.89 -5.90
C ALA A 39 10.99 -10.62 -6.85
N VAL A 40 10.32 -9.47 -6.76
CA VAL A 40 9.28 -9.05 -7.71
C VAL A 40 9.88 -8.88 -9.11
N GLY A 41 11.01 -8.18 -9.23
CA GLY A 41 11.70 -8.00 -10.52
C GLY A 41 12.16 -9.30 -11.18
N GLU A 42 12.36 -10.36 -10.41
CA GLU A 42 12.69 -11.71 -10.88
C GLU A 42 11.46 -12.63 -11.09
N GLY A 43 10.24 -12.08 -10.97
CA GLY A 43 8.99 -12.82 -11.13
C GLY A 43 8.72 -13.87 -10.04
N LYS A 44 9.31 -13.72 -8.86
CA LYS A 44 9.07 -14.57 -7.69
C LYS A 44 7.81 -14.20 -6.93
N ALA A 45 7.33 -13.00 -7.15
CA ALA A 45 6.08 -12.47 -6.62
C ALA A 45 5.57 -11.36 -7.54
N ASP A 46 4.28 -11.08 -7.47
CA ASP A 46 3.65 -10.08 -8.33
C ASP A 46 3.66 -8.68 -7.69
N ARG A 47 3.61 -8.60 -6.36
CA ARG A 47 3.40 -7.35 -5.64
C ARG A 47 3.84 -7.40 -4.18
N ILE A 48 4.19 -6.22 -3.65
CA ILE A 48 4.54 -6.03 -2.25
C ILE A 48 3.40 -5.29 -1.54
N PHE A 49 2.94 -5.81 -0.40
CA PHE A 49 2.15 -5.09 0.59
C PHE A 49 3.05 -4.75 1.78
N TYR A 50 3.36 -3.46 1.96
CA TYR A 50 4.07 -2.97 3.14
C TYR A 50 3.06 -2.47 4.17
N LEU A 51 2.98 -3.18 5.29
CA LEU A 51 1.93 -3.01 6.30
C LEU A 51 2.49 -2.36 7.56
N THR A 52 1.86 -1.30 8.02
CA THR A 52 2.22 -0.62 9.26
C THR A 52 1.04 0.11 9.88
N ALA A 53 0.97 0.12 11.22
CA ALA A 53 -0.05 0.89 11.96
C ALA A 53 0.29 2.38 12.11
N LYS A 54 1.54 2.79 11.86
CA LYS A 54 2.03 4.14 12.16
C LYS A 54 2.37 4.92 10.88
N THR A 55 1.87 6.14 10.78
CA THR A 55 2.18 7.05 9.66
C THR A 55 3.68 7.29 9.51
N ILE A 56 4.42 7.47 10.63
CA ILE A 56 5.88 7.67 10.60
C ILE A 56 6.60 6.49 9.98
N ALA A 57 6.24 5.26 10.34
CA ALA A 57 6.85 4.06 9.78
C ALA A 57 6.54 3.92 8.28
N ARG A 58 5.34 4.32 7.85
CA ARG A 58 4.96 4.39 6.43
C ARG A 58 5.83 5.37 5.66
N THR A 59 6.10 6.55 6.22
CA THR A 59 7.00 7.55 5.62
C THR A 59 8.42 7.01 5.47
N VAL A 60 8.92 6.23 6.44
CA VAL A 60 10.26 5.62 6.35
C VAL A 60 10.32 4.57 5.23
N ALA A 61 9.27 3.75 5.10
CA ALA A 61 9.18 2.77 4.00
C ALA A 61 9.12 3.48 2.64
N ASP A 62 8.30 4.51 2.54
CA ASP A 62 8.12 5.31 1.33
C ASP A 62 9.44 5.93 0.86
N ARG A 63 10.16 6.60 1.76
CA ARG A 63 11.51 7.13 1.50
C ARG A 63 12.51 6.05 1.11
N THR A 64 12.32 4.82 1.57
CA THR A 64 13.19 3.70 1.19
C THR A 64 12.98 3.34 -0.28
N PHE A 65 11.75 3.35 -0.77
CA PHE A 65 11.46 3.18 -2.20
C PHE A 65 12.00 4.36 -3.03
N ASP A 66 11.89 5.61 -2.54
CA ASP A 66 12.48 6.78 -3.20
C ASP A 66 14.00 6.64 -3.36
N LEU A 67 14.69 6.23 -2.29
CA LEU A 67 16.12 5.97 -2.33
C LEU A 67 16.53 4.93 -3.38
N LEU A 68 15.70 3.91 -3.59
CA LEU A 68 15.93 2.91 -4.62
C LEU A 68 15.64 3.49 -6.02
N ARG A 69 14.60 4.31 -6.19
CA ARG A 69 14.29 5.03 -7.45
C ARG A 69 15.41 5.98 -7.85
N GLU A 70 15.99 6.74 -6.92
CA GLU A 70 17.16 7.59 -7.15
C GLU A 70 18.37 6.82 -7.69
N ARG A 71 18.40 5.50 -7.48
CA ARG A 71 19.45 4.58 -7.97
C ARG A 71 19.03 3.78 -9.20
N GLY A 72 17.96 4.20 -9.87
CA GLY A 72 17.52 3.63 -11.14
C GLY A 72 16.50 2.50 -11.02
N LEU A 73 15.85 2.33 -9.86
CA LEU A 73 14.73 1.40 -9.74
C LEU A 73 13.49 1.98 -10.43
N HIS A 74 12.88 1.21 -11.33
CA HIS A 74 11.53 1.45 -11.86
C HIS A 74 10.55 0.56 -11.11
N PHE A 75 9.81 1.14 -10.19
CA PHE A 75 8.89 0.42 -9.30
C PHE A 75 7.78 1.35 -8.81
N LYS A 76 6.57 1.08 -9.24
CA LYS A 76 5.42 1.93 -8.92
C LYS A 76 4.91 1.63 -7.51
N THR A 77 4.73 2.67 -6.70
CA THR A 77 4.22 2.53 -5.35
C THR A 77 3.05 3.46 -5.09
N VAL A 78 2.09 2.99 -4.30
CA VAL A 78 0.97 3.80 -3.80
C VAL A 78 0.91 3.78 -2.28
N VAL A 79 0.62 4.96 -1.70
CA VAL A 79 0.37 5.11 -0.27
C VAL A 79 -1.13 5.22 -0.05
N LEU A 80 -1.76 4.15 0.43
CA LEU A 80 -3.19 4.17 0.73
C LEU A 80 -3.45 4.96 2.01
N THR A 81 -4.32 5.94 1.88
CA THR A 81 -4.76 6.80 2.98
C THR A 81 -6.22 6.49 3.31
N ALA A 82 -6.55 6.43 4.60
CA ALA A 82 -7.91 6.16 5.04
C ALA A 82 -8.88 7.26 4.58
N ARG A 83 -10.13 6.88 4.32
CA ARG A 83 -11.16 7.76 3.76
C ARG A 83 -11.35 9.03 4.58
N ASP A 84 -11.43 8.91 5.90
CA ASP A 84 -11.57 10.03 6.83
C ASP A 84 -10.43 11.05 6.78
N LYS A 85 -9.27 10.63 6.28
CA LYS A 85 -8.05 11.46 6.19
C LYS A 85 -7.82 12.09 4.80
N ILE A 86 -8.39 11.49 3.75
CA ILE A 86 -8.16 11.94 2.36
C ILE A 86 -9.40 12.56 1.72
N CYS A 87 -10.59 12.37 2.31
CA CYS A 87 -11.84 12.94 1.80
C CYS A 87 -11.78 14.46 1.83
N PHE A 88 -12.20 15.11 0.74
CA PHE A 88 -12.29 16.57 0.64
C PHE A 88 -13.55 17.15 1.29
N MET A 89 -14.49 16.28 1.67
CA MET A 89 -15.74 16.67 2.31
C MET A 89 -15.61 16.56 3.84
N GLU A 90 -16.21 17.49 4.57
CA GLU A 90 -16.27 17.44 6.05
C GLU A 90 -17.08 16.23 6.51
N GLU A 91 -18.21 15.96 5.83
CA GLU A 91 -19.02 14.77 6.05
C GLU A 91 -18.93 13.84 4.83
N SER A 92 -18.58 12.58 5.06
CA SER A 92 -18.36 11.60 3.99
C SER A 92 -19.67 10.95 3.53
N GLU A 93 -20.55 11.73 2.91
CA GLU A 93 -21.70 11.18 2.19
C GLU A 93 -21.31 10.80 0.76
N CYS A 94 -20.95 9.51 0.56
CA CYS A 94 -20.41 9.01 -0.71
C CYS A 94 -21.51 8.70 -1.73
N ASN A 95 -22.33 9.67 -2.08
CA ASN A 95 -23.36 9.54 -3.12
C ASN A 95 -23.29 10.72 -4.11
N PRO A 96 -23.76 10.56 -5.37
CA PRO A 96 -23.68 11.60 -6.39
C PRO A 96 -24.50 12.87 -6.11
N ASP A 97 -25.48 12.82 -5.23
CA ASP A 97 -26.32 13.98 -4.91
C ASP A 97 -25.66 14.89 -3.87
N SER A 98 -24.92 14.32 -2.93
CA SER A 98 -24.26 15.03 -1.82
C SER A 98 -22.77 15.32 -2.08
N CYS A 99 -22.09 14.51 -2.90
CA CYS A 99 -20.65 14.61 -3.11
C CYS A 99 -20.29 14.97 -4.56
N PRO A 100 -19.71 16.16 -4.80
CA PRO A 100 -19.31 16.59 -6.16
C PRO A 100 -18.21 15.72 -6.77
N TYR A 101 -17.42 15.03 -5.95
CA TYR A 101 -16.36 14.11 -6.38
C TYR A 101 -16.89 12.70 -6.68
N ALA A 102 -18.05 12.31 -6.15
CA ALA A 102 -18.76 11.10 -6.53
C ALA A 102 -19.58 11.29 -7.82
N LYS A 103 -20.17 12.50 -8.01
CA LYS A 103 -20.95 12.84 -9.20
C LYS A 103 -20.07 12.83 -10.45
N GLY A 104 -20.35 11.92 -11.40
CA GLY A 104 -19.59 11.77 -12.64
C GLY A 104 -18.15 11.23 -12.41
N HIS A 105 -17.89 10.58 -11.31
CA HIS A 105 -16.59 9.96 -11.00
C HIS A 105 -16.15 9.01 -12.11
N PHE A 106 -17.02 8.10 -12.51
CA PHE A 106 -16.71 7.07 -13.50
C PHE A 106 -16.46 7.63 -14.93
N ASP A 107 -16.94 8.83 -15.22
CA ASP A 107 -16.70 9.49 -16.51
C ASP A 107 -15.27 10.07 -16.61
N ARG A 108 -14.63 10.35 -15.45
CA ARG A 108 -13.36 11.09 -15.37
C ARG A 108 -12.21 10.30 -14.77
N ILE A 109 -12.51 9.20 -14.09
CA ILE A 109 -11.48 8.44 -13.33
C ILE A 109 -10.39 7.88 -14.26
N ASN A 110 -10.74 7.46 -15.46
CA ASN A 110 -9.78 6.89 -16.40
C ASN A 110 -8.71 7.89 -16.84
N ASP A 111 -9.07 9.16 -17.02
CA ASP A 111 -8.14 10.22 -17.39
C ASP A 111 -7.17 10.52 -16.22
N ALA A 112 -7.68 10.52 -14.98
CA ALA A 112 -6.88 10.69 -13.78
C ALA A 112 -5.87 9.54 -13.59
N ILE A 113 -6.32 8.30 -13.76
CA ILE A 113 -5.49 7.10 -13.71
C ILE A 113 -4.41 7.17 -14.80
N PHE A 114 -4.79 7.49 -16.03
CA PHE A 114 -3.87 7.57 -17.16
C PHE A 114 -2.76 8.61 -16.92
N GLU A 115 -3.13 9.80 -16.42
CA GLU A 115 -2.13 10.84 -16.10
C GLU A 115 -1.12 10.33 -15.05
N LEU A 116 -1.60 9.79 -13.93
CA LEU A 116 -0.72 9.29 -12.88
C LEU A 116 0.18 8.15 -13.38
N MET A 117 -0.38 7.19 -14.11
CA MET A 117 0.38 6.05 -14.65
C MET A 117 1.50 6.45 -15.59
N THR A 118 1.29 7.52 -16.38
CA THR A 118 2.25 7.95 -17.42
C THR A 118 3.26 8.98 -16.92
N THR A 119 2.95 9.68 -15.82
CA THR A 119 3.80 10.78 -15.33
C THR A 119 4.53 10.49 -14.03
N LYS A 120 4.10 9.48 -13.26
CA LYS A 120 4.61 9.20 -11.92
C LYS A 120 4.91 7.71 -11.73
N GLU A 121 5.84 7.43 -10.81
CA GLU A 121 6.12 6.10 -10.26
C GLU A 121 5.83 6.01 -8.76
N HIS A 122 5.54 7.15 -8.13
CA HIS A 122 5.18 7.29 -6.74
C HIS A 122 3.84 8.00 -6.60
N TYR A 123 2.84 7.30 -6.09
CA TYR A 123 1.50 7.83 -5.86
C TYR A 123 1.32 8.11 -4.37
N SER A 124 1.95 9.21 -3.92
CA SER A 124 1.81 9.70 -2.56
C SER A 124 0.40 10.24 -2.31
N ARG A 125 0.09 10.53 -1.05
CA ARG A 125 -1.17 11.18 -0.70
C ARG A 125 -1.35 12.50 -1.47
N GLU A 126 -0.32 13.32 -1.51
CA GLU A 126 -0.32 14.64 -2.15
C GLU A 126 -0.54 14.53 -3.66
N GLU A 127 0.10 13.57 -4.33
CA GLU A 127 -0.09 13.32 -5.76
C GLU A 127 -1.52 12.84 -6.07
N ILE A 128 -2.07 11.95 -5.24
CA ILE A 128 -3.46 11.49 -5.38
C ILE A 128 -4.44 12.65 -5.15
N GLU A 129 -4.26 13.46 -4.10
CA GLU A 129 -5.11 14.62 -3.81
C GLU A 129 -5.06 15.65 -4.95
N ALA A 130 -3.87 16.00 -5.43
CA ALA A 130 -3.69 16.97 -6.51
C ALA A 130 -4.38 16.50 -7.81
N CYS A 131 -4.17 15.25 -8.18
CA CYS A 131 -4.81 14.66 -9.37
C CYS A 131 -6.33 14.56 -9.20
N ALA A 132 -6.81 14.13 -8.03
CA ALA A 132 -8.24 14.02 -7.73
C ALA A 132 -8.95 15.37 -7.78
N GLN A 133 -8.32 16.45 -7.30
CA GLN A 133 -8.86 17.81 -7.43
C GLN A 133 -8.93 18.27 -8.89
N LYS A 134 -7.86 18.03 -9.66
CA LYS A 134 -7.78 18.40 -11.08
C LYS A 134 -8.91 17.77 -11.89
N TYR A 135 -9.15 16.49 -11.70
CA TYR A 135 -10.16 15.72 -12.43
C TYR A 135 -11.54 15.69 -11.75
N LYS A 136 -11.68 16.27 -10.55
CA LYS A 136 -12.90 16.21 -9.74
C LYS A 136 -13.40 14.79 -9.51
N VAL A 137 -12.48 13.89 -9.10
CA VAL A 137 -12.77 12.50 -8.74
C VAL A 137 -12.53 12.27 -7.25
N CYS A 138 -13.11 11.20 -6.70
CA CYS A 138 -12.90 10.86 -5.30
C CYS A 138 -11.43 10.45 -5.06
N PRO A 139 -10.67 11.13 -4.17
CA PRO A 139 -9.27 10.80 -3.93
C PRO A 139 -9.09 9.43 -3.27
N PHE A 140 -10.05 8.99 -2.46
CA PHE A 140 -10.01 7.67 -1.85
C PHE A 140 -10.13 6.55 -2.89
N GLU A 141 -11.14 6.64 -3.78
CA GLU A 141 -11.33 5.66 -4.85
C GLU A 141 -10.17 5.70 -5.86
N LEU A 142 -9.67 6.89 -6.22
CA LEU A 142 -8.49 7.02 -7.09
C LEU A 142 -7.28 6.30 -6.47
N GLY A 143 -7.02 6.47 -5.18
CA GLY A 143 -5.93 5.76 -4.50
C GLY A 143 -6.09 4.24 -4.54
N LEU A 144 -7.32 3.74 -4.34
CA LEU A 144 -7.64 2.32 -4.45
C LEU A 144 -7.45 1.79 -5.88
N ASP A 145 -7.84 2.56 -6.89
CA ASP A 145 -7.66 2.16 -8.29
C ASP A 145 -6.19 2.19 -8.70
N MET A 146 -5.42 3.21 -8.25
CA MET A 146 -3.98 3.26 -8.48
C MET A 146 -3.23 2.08 -7.86
N SER A 147 -3.78 1.46 -6.81
CA SER A 147 -3.19 0.25 -6.25
C SER A 147 -3.12 -0.92 -7.24
N LEU A 148 -4.06 -1.00 -8.19
CA LEU A 148 -4.06 -2.03 -9.23
C LEU A 148 -2.89 -1.91 -10.20
N PHE A 149 -2.37 -0.69 -10.38
CA PHE A 149 -1.26 -0.35 -11.27
C PHE A 149 0.06 -0.17 -10.53
N SER A 150 0.11 -0.56 -9.26
CA SER A 150 1.30 -0.42 -8.41
C SER A 150 1.95 -1.77 -8.13
N ASP A 151 3.27 -1.79 -8.11
CA ASP A 151 4.08 -2.95 -7.72
C ASP A 151 4.21 -3.06 -6.20
N GLY A 152 4.07 -1.94 -5.49
CA GLY A 152 4.10 -1.85 -4.04
C GLY A 152 2.95 -1.03 -3.47
N ILE A 153 2.30 -1.55 -2.44
CA ILE A 153 1.19 -0.92 -1.74
C ILE A 153 1.59 -0.71 -0.28
N LEU A 154 1.69 0.56 0.13
CA LEU A 154 1.98 0.94 1.51
C LEU A 154 0.66 1.30 2.20
N CYS A 155 0.27 0.53 3.21
CA CYS A 155 -1.03 0.70 3.84
C CYS A 155 -1.05 0.31 5.33
N ASP A 156 -2.16 0.63 5.99
CA ASP A 156 -2.44 0.15 7.35
C ASP A 156 -2.78 -1.35 7.34
N TYR A 157 -2.55 -2.03 8.46
CA TYR A 157 -2.90 -3.44 8.68
C TYR A 157 -4.36 -3.75 8.35
N ASN A 158 -5.28 -2.79 8.58
CA ASN A 158 -6.70 -2.96 8.36
C ASN A 158 -7.02 -3.33 6.91
N TYR A 159 -6.26 -2.80 5.96
CA TYR A 159 -6.46 -3.10 4.53
C TYR A 159 -6.21 -4.58 4.14
N VAL A 160 -5.55 -5.34 5.03
CA VAL A 160 -5.29 -6.77 4.81
C VAL A 160 -6.05 -7.64 5.80
N PHE A 161 -6.10 -7.25 7.07
CA PHE A 161 -6.54 -8.14 8.15
C PHE A 161 -7.95 -7.86 8.70
N ASP A 162 -8.48 -6.64 8.52
CA ASP A 162 -9.82 -6.30 9.02
C ASP A 162 -10.91 -6.84 8.08
N PRO A 163 -11.82 -7.69 8.55
CA PRO A 163 -12.90 -8.26 7.72
C PRO A 163 -13.78 -7.21 7.03
N ASN A 164 -13.93 -6.02 7.64
CA ASN A 164 -14.80 -4.96 7.13
C ASN A 164 -14.08 -4.00 6.18
N VAL A 165 -12.76 -3.86 6.30
CA VAL A 165 -11.95 -2.86 5.60
C VAL A 165 -11.02 -3.47 4.55
N LYS A 166 -10.72 -4.78 4.66
CA LYS A 166 -9.77 -5.47 3.78
C LYS A 166 -10.04 -5.21 2.30
N LEU A 167 -8.98 -5.14 1.54
CA LEU A 167 -9.04 -4.93 0.08
C LEU A 167 -9.60 -6.18 -0.62
N LYS A 168 -10.93 -6.28 -0.69
CA LYS A 168 -11.64 -7.43 -1.29
C LYS A 168 -11.20 -7.73 -2.71
N ARG A 169 -10.82 -6.70 -3.47
CA ARG A 169 -10.30 -6.83 -4.84
C ARG A 169 -9.02 -7.67 -4.95
N TYR A 170 -8.28 -7.84 -3.85
CA TYR A 170 -7.08 -8.67 -3.79
C TYR A 170 -7.28 -9.99 -3.07
N PHE A 171 -8.15 -10.04 -2.07
CA PHE A 171 -8.19 -11.15 -1.12
C PHE A 171 -9.46 -12.01 -1.22
N ASP A 172 -10.54 -11.49 -1.81
CA ASP A 172 -11.79 -12.23 -1.95
C ASP A 172 -12.02 -12.78 -3.37
N GLN A 173 -11.35 -12.21 -4.38
CA GLN A 173 -11.48 -12.59 -5.79
C GLN A 173 -10.15 -13.06 -6.39
N GLY A 174 -9.14 -13.30 -5.54
CA GLY A 174 -7.79 -13.62 -5.98
C GLY A 174 -7.76 -14.85 -6.88
N GLU A 175 -7.24 -14.68 -8.09
CA GLU A 175 -6.96 -15.82 -8.96
C GLU A 175 -5.89 -16.70 -8.30
N PRO A 176 -6.02 -18.03 -8.40
CA PRO A 176 -4.99 -18.94 -7.94
C PRO A 176 -3.66 -18.63 -8.65
N GLY A 177 -2.63 -18.28 -7.91
CA GLY A 177 -1.30 -18.06 -8.46
C GLY A 177 -0.75 -16.62 -8.31
N GLN A 178 -1.54 -15.67 -7.83
CA GLN A 178 -1.00 -14.34 -7.51
C GLN A 178 -0.14 -14.41 -6.23
N GLY A 179 1.16 -14.16 -6.41
CA GLY A 179 2.13 -14.14 -5.32
C GLY A 179 2.24 -12.77 -4.68
N TYR A 180 1.67 -12.57 -3.49
CA TYR A 180 1.85 -11.33 -2.73
C TYR A 180 2.89 -11.50 -1.65
N LEU A 181 3.79 -10.50 -1.52
CA LEU A 181 4.74 -10.39 -0.42
C LEU A 181 4.19 -9.43 0.63
N PHE A 182 4.11 -9.90 1.86
CA PHE A 182 3.68 -9.08 2.99
C PHE A 182 4.90 -8.73 3.85
N LEU A 183 5.27 -7.45 3.87
CA LEU A 183 6.26 -6.89 4.78
C LEU A 183 5.52 -6.22 5.93
N VAL A 184 5.49 -6.87 7.08
CA VAL A 184 4.73 -6.42 8.27
C VAL A 184 5.69 -5.74 9.21
N ASP A 185 5.66 -4.40 9.26
CA ASP A 185 6.51 -3.62 10.15
C ASP A 185 5.88 -3.51 11.53
N GLU A 186 6.72 -3.54 12.58
CA GLU A 186 6.27 -3.49 13.98
C GLU A 186 5.16 -4.53 14.30
N ALA A 187 5.36 -5.77 13.84
CA ALA A 187 4.36 -6.86 13.89
C ALA A 187 3.79 -7.15 15.29
N HIS A 188 4.48 -6.72 16.37
CA HIS A 188 3.96 -6.82 17.73
C HIS A 188 2.64 -6.03 17.92
N ASN A 189 2.38 -5.01 17.12
CA ASN A 189 1.13 -4.26 17.15
C ASN A 189 -0.07 -5.05 16.55
N LEU A 190 0.17 -6.15 15.84
CA LEU A 190 -0.93 -6.95 15.27
C LEU A 190 -1.83 -7.59 16.33
N VAL A 191 -1.28 -8.00 17.48
CA VAL A 191 -2.07 -8.66 18.53
C VAL A 191 -3.17 -7.74 19.10
N PRO A 192 -2.85 -6.53 19.60
CA PRO A 192 -3.90 -5.61 20.04
C PRO A 192 -4.85 -5.20 18.90
N ARG A 193 -4.32 -4.96 17.70
CA ARG A 193 -5.14 -4.60 16.53
C ARG A 193 -6.10 -5.72 16.12
N ALA A 194 -5.66 -6.96 16.13
CA ALA A 194 -6.53 -8.10 15.84
C ALA A 194 -7.68 -8.21 16.85
N ARG A 195 -7.42 -7.94 18.13
CA ARG A 195 -8.48 -7.88 19.14
C ARG A 195 -9.53 -6.82 18.83
N GLU A 196 -9.10 -5.62 18.41
CA GLU A 196 -10.02 -4.55 17.99
C GLU A 196 -10.83 -4.96 16.75
N MET A 197 -10.18 -5.48 15.71
CA MET A 197 -10.81 -5.89 14.44
C MET A 197 -11.88 -6.99 14.61
N TYR A 198 -11.68 -7.88 15.57
CA TYR A 198 -12.54 -9.05 15.77
C TYR A 198 -13.36 -8.99 17.07
N SER A 199 -13.44 -7.84 17.74
CA SER A 199 -14.27 -7.62 18.91
C SER A 199 -15.52 -6.84 18.53
N ALA A 200 -16.63 -7.18 19.20
CA ALA A 200 -17.87 -6.41 19.18
C ALA A 200 -18.18 -5.93 20.58
N SER A 201 -18.61 -4.67 20.72
CA SER A 201 -19.24 -4.14 21.93
C SER A 201 -20.75 -4.08 21.73
N LEU A 202 -21.49 -4.57 22.70
CA LEU A 202 -22.93 -4.46 22.79
C LEU A 202 -23.30 -3.13 23.47
#